data_63a222873a9dd76e3bd41f86c90f2e7d
#
_entry.id   63a222873a9dd76e3bd41f86c90f2e7d
#
_cell.length_a   1.000
_cell.length_b   1.000
_cell.length_c   1.000
_cell.angle_alpha   90.00
_cell.angle_beta   90.00
_cell.angle_gamma   90.00
#
_symmetry.space_group_name_H-M   'P 1'
#
loop_
_entity.id
_entity.type
_entity.pdbx_description
1 polymer ?
#
loop_
_entity_poly.entity_id
_entity_poly.type
_entity_poly.pdbx_seq_one_letter_code
_entity_poly.pdbx_strand_id
1 'polypeptide(L)'
;MSDGSSQRPRSPRVPVEFDLDVEGTDTSGNAFQAKAKATKISRGGATLLIDVDVAMGSTVKLVPPFGGKLDAEVNGSWIDDLDGNRRIGVKLLDANGWFAE
;
A
#
# COMPACT_ATOMS: atom_id res chain seq x y z
N MET A 1 20.29 -19.44 -15.43
CA MET A 1 20.08 -18.87 -15.34
C MET A 1 19.48 -17.89 -15.18
N SER A 2 19.30 -17.67 -14.97
CA SER A 2 18.87 -16.88 -14.81
C SER A 2 18.29 -16.10 -14.96
N ASP A 3 18.06 -16.04 -14.73
CA ASP A 3 17.49 -15.43 -14.83
C ASP A 3 16.94 -14.40 -15.27
N GLY A 4 16.60 -14.75 -15.58
CA GLY A 4 15.82 -13.83 -16.38
C GLY A 4 15.29 -12.65 -15.71
N SER A 5 15.16 -12.73 -14.51
CA SER A 5 14.67 -11.65 -13.68
C SER A 5 15.48 -10.37 -13.84
N SER A 6 16.67 -10.51 -14.29
CA SER A 6 17.56 -9.37 -14.39
C SER A 6 17.10 -8.32 -15.38
N GLN A 7 16.11 -8.60 -16.18
CA GLN A 7 15.71 -7.69 -17.23
C GLN A 7 14.79 -6.58 -16.81
N ARG A 8 14.45 -6.50 -15.58
CA ARG A 8 13.46 -5.52 -15.16
C ARG A 8 14.02 -4.12 -15.14
N PRO A 9 13.53 -3.21 -15.97
CA PRO A 9 14.03 -1.84 -15.95
C PRO A 9 13.40 -0.95 -14.90
N ARG A 10 12.27 -1.35 -14.36
CA ARG A 10 11.58 -0.52 -13.38
C ARG A 10 11.94 -0.94 -11.97
N SER A 11 11.59 -0.10 -11.00
CA SER A 11 11.82 -0.40 -9.61
C SER A 11 11.13 -1.70 -9.22
N PRO A 12 11.85 -2.66 -8.67
CA PRO A 12 11.22 -3.90 -8.26
C PRO A 12 10.35 -3.69 -7.02
N ARG A 13 9.33 -4.50 -6.92
CA ARG A 13 8.57 -4.60 -5.70
C ARG A 13 9.18 -5.67 -4.84
N VAL A 14 9.42 -5.31 -3.60
CA VAL A 14 10.06 -6.21 -2.65
C VAL A 14 8.98 -6.84 -1.80
N PRO A 15 8.93 -8.17 -1.70
CA PRO A 15 7.99 -8.82 -0.80
C PRO A 15 8.37 -8.48 0.63
N VAL A 16 7.39 -8.04 1.40
CA VAL A 16 7.59 -7.70 2.80
C VAL A 16 6.35 -8.14 3.56
N GLU A 17 6.45 -8.11 4.87
CA GLU A 17 5.29 -8.36 5.70
C GLU A 17 5.46 -7.58 6.98
N PHE A 18 4.78 -6.45 7.06
CA PHE A 18 4.75 -5.68 8.30
C PHE A 18 3.38 -5.02 8.44
N ASP A 19 3.02 -4.76 9.69
CA ASP A 19 1.75 -4.12 10.00
C ASP A 19 1.91 -2.62 10.02
N LEU A 20 0.87 -1.94 9.61
CA LEU A 20 0.81 -0.48 9.67
C LEU A 20 -0.64 -0.07 9.87
N ASP A 21 -0.83 1.17 10.30
CA ASP A 21 -2.16 1.73 10.40
C ASP A 21 -2.46 2.53 9.15
N VAL A 22 -3.74 2.48 8.72
CA VAL A 22 -4.23 3.24 7.59
C VAL A 22 -5.41 4.08 8.06
N GLU A 23 -5.34 5.36 7.80
CA GLU A 23 -6.40 6.30 8.15
C GLU A 23 -6.93 6.92 6.87
N GLY A 24 -8.23 6.97 6.73
CA GLY A 24 -8.82 7.54 5.54
C GLY A 24 -10.33 7.56 5.59
N THR A 25 -10.93 7.55 4.41
CA THR A 25 -12.39 7.55 4.26
C THR A 25 -12.79 6.34 3.43
N ASP A 26 -13.80 5.61 3.88
CA ASP A 26 -14.28 4.45 3.17
C ASP A 26 -15.23 4.86 2.03
N THR A 27 -15.75 3.86 1.29
CA THR A 27 -16.61 4.14 0.16
C THR A 27 -17.95 4.75 0.55
N SER A 28 -18.31 4.66 1.82
CA SER A 28 -19.53 5.29 2.34
C SER A 28 -19.31 6.72 2.81
N GLY A 29 -18.09 7.21 2.75
CA GLY A 29 -17.78 8.56 3.19
C GLY A 29 -17.48 8.69 4.67
N ASN A 30 -17.32 7.58 5.37
CA ASN A 30 -17.02 7.58 6.79
C ASN A 30 -15.53 7.51 7.03
N ALA A 31 -15.03 8.31 7.96
CA ALA A 31 -13.63 8.21 8.36
C ALA A 31 -13.38 6.88 9.05
N PHE A 32 -12.21 6.31 8.78
CA PHE A 32 -11.83 5.05 9.40
C PHE A 32 -10.36 5.09 9.79
N GLN A 33 -10.03 4.22 10.73
CA GLN A 33 -8.64 3.89 11.06
C GLN A 33 -8.58 2.39 11.20
N ALA A 34 -7.76 1.76 10.41
CA ALA A 34 -7.71 0.31 10.36
C ALA A 34 -6.27 -0.17 10.31
N LYS A 35 -6.06 -1.36 10.82
CA LYS A 35 -4.78 -2.02 10.69
C LYS A 35 -4.69 -2.72 9.35
N ALA A 36 -3.56 -2.59 8.71
CA ALA A 36 -3.31 -3.21 7.42
C ALA A 36 -1.96 -3.91 7.47
N LYS A 37 -1.72 -4.76 6.49
CA LYS A 37 -0.45 -5.46 6.36
C LYS A 37 0.12 -5.14 4.99
N ALA A 38 1.34 -4.62 4.97
CA ALA A 38 2.04 -4.43 3.70
C ALA A 38 2.59 -5.76 3.25
N THR A 39 2.25 -6.16 2.03
CA THR A 39 2.71 -7.41 1.46
C THR A 39 3.75 -7.21 0.37
N LYS A 40 3.79 -6.02 -0.22
CA LYS A 40 4.79 -5.64 -1.20
C LYS A 40 5.01 -4.16 -1.10
N ILE A 41 6.25 -3.73 -1.22
CA ILE A 41 6.55 -2.31 -1.31
C ILE A 41 7.45 -2.03 -2.49
N SER A 42 7.35 -0.82 -3.00
CA SER A 42 8.28 -0.28 -3.97
C SER A 42 8.66 1.11 -3.48
N ARG A 43 9.55 1.76 -4.20
CA ARG A 43 10.01 3.07 -3.77
C ARG A 43 8.86 4.06 -3.54
N GLY A 44 7.89 4.05 -4.42
CA GLY A 44 6.81 5.03 -4.37
C GLY A 44 5.45 4.42 -4.13
N GLY A 45 5.34 3.21 -3.61
CA GLY A 45 4.05 2.64 -3.38
C GLY A 45 4.07 1.35 -2.60
N ALA A 46 2.90 0.73 -2.49
CA ALA A 46 2.75 -0.51 -1.74
C ALA A 46 1.48 -1.24 -2.15
N THR A 47 1.47 -2.52 -1.85
CA THR A 47 0.25 -3.34 -1.85
C THR A 47 -0.07 -3.65 -0.39
N LEU A 48 -1.28 -3.34 0.02
CA LEU A 48 -1.70 -3.49 1.40
C LEU A 48 -2.87 -4.46 1.48
N LEU A 49 -2.79 -5.36 2.45
CA LEU A 49 -3.90 -6.23 2.82
C LEU A 49 -4.72 -5.48 3.86
N ILE A 50 -5.95 -5.13 3.53
CA ILE A 50 -6.78 -4.31 4.39
C ILE A 50 -8.24 -4.75 4.27
N ASP A 51 -8.94 -4.74 5.38
CA ASP A 51 -10.32 -5.23 5.46
C ASP A 51 -11.34 -4.09 5.43
N VAL A 52 -11.02 -3.02 4.75
CA VAL A 52 -11.91 -1.87 4.62
C VAL A 52 -12.05 -1.57 3.13
N ASP A 53 -13.26 -1.24 2.71
CA ASP A 53 -13.53 -0.90 1.32
C ASP A 53 -13.17 0.56 1.08
N VAL A 54 -11.94 0.79 0.66
CA VAL A 54 -11.41 2.13 0.46
C VAL A 54 -11.67 2.58 -0.96
N ALA A 55 -12.14 3.81 -1.12
CA ALA A 55 -12.47 4.32 -2.45
C ALA A 55 -11.21 4.54 -3.28
N MET A 56 -11.27 4.15 -4.54
CA MET A 56 -10.18 4.45 -5.48
C MET A 56 -10.07 5.95 -5.66
N GLY A 57 -8.84 6.42 -5.76
CA GLY A 57 -8.56 7.84 -5.92
C GLY A 57 -8.57 8.62 -4.62
N SER A 58 -8.95 8.00 -3.52
CA SER A 58 -8.94 8.69 -2.23
C SER A 58 -7.53 8.74 -1.66
N THR A 59 -7.29 9.73 -0.81
CA THR A 59 -6.01 9.88 -0.12
C THR A 59 -6.14 9.27 1.27
N VAL A 60 -5.16 8.47 1.64
CA VAL A 60 -5.09 7.85 2.97
C VAL A 60 -3.77 8.19 3.60
N LYS A 61 -3.71 8.09 4.93
CA LYS A 61 -2.47 8.23 5.67
C LYS A 61 -1.99 6.86 6.11
N LEU A 62 -0.73 6.59 5.86
CA LEU A 62 -0.09 5.34 6.27
C LEU A 62 0.82 5.64 7.45
N VAL A 63 0.70 4.84 8.50
CA VAL A 63 1.51 4.98 9.70
C VAL A 63 2.31 3.70 9.88
N PRO A 64 3.49 3.63 9.27
CA PRO A 64 4.30 2.42 9.38
C PRO A 64 4.94 2.27 10.76
N PRO A 65 5.40 1.06 11.10
CA PRO A 65 5.97 0.83 12.43
C PRO A 65 7.31 1.55 12.66
N PHE A 66 7.97 1.95 11.58
CA PHE A 66 9.25 2.67 11.71
C PHE A 66 9.07 4.18 11.79
N GLY A 67 7.84 4.64 11.95
CA GLY A 67 7.57 6.03 12.28
C GLY A 67 7.15 6.88 11.11
N GLY A 68 6.65 8.06 11.43
CA GLY A 68 6.19 9.00 10.42
C GLY A 68 4.81 8.68 9.90
N LYS A 69 4.20 9.64 9.25
CA LYS A 69 2.95 9.46 8.53
C LYS A 69 3.17 9.81 7.07
N LEU A 70 2.66 8.99 6.19
CA LEU A 70 2.84 9.17 4.76
C LEU A 70 1.49 9.30 4.10
N ASP A 71 1.34 10.32 3.26
CA ASP A 71 0.13 10.44 2.45
C ASP A 71 0.27 9.58 1.22
N ALA A 72 -0.81 8.90 0.87
CA ALA A 72 -0.83 8.02 -0.28
C ALA A 72 -2.17 8.09 -0.97
N GLU A 73 -2.17 7.80 -2.25
CA GLU A 73 -3.39 7.73 -3.05
C GLU A 73 -3.69 6.29 -3.39
N VAL A 74 -4.95 5.89 -3.20
CA VAL A 74 -5.39 4.55 -3.55
C VAL A 74 -5.58 4.47 -5.05
N ASN A 75 -4.79 3.64 -5.72
CA ASN A 75 -4.84 3.50 -7.17
C ASN A 75 -5.30 2.13 -7.65
N GLY A 76 -5.67 1.25 -6.73
CA GLY A 76 -6.19 -0.05 -7.09
C GLY A 76 -6.86 -0.70 -5.89
N SER A 77 -7.86 -1.52 -6.15
CA SER A 77 -8.54 -2.29 -5.11
C SER A 77 -9.04 -3.58 -5.74
N TRP A 78 -8.74 -4.71 -5.12
CA TRP A 78 -9.13 -6.00 -5.66
C TRP A 78 -9.20 -7.04 -4.55
N ILE A 79 -9.86 -8.15 -4.87
CA ILE A 79 -9.87 -9.33 -4.01
C ILE A 79 -8.90 -10.33 -4.62
N ASP A 80 -7.95 -10.79 -3.83
CA ASP A 80 -6.97 -11.75 -4.33
C ASP A 80 -7.58 -13.14 -4.35
N ASP A 81 -7.46 -13.82 -5.47
CA ASP A 81 -8.05 -15.15 -5.65
C ASP A 81 -7.39 -16.21 -4.77
N LEU A 82 -6.17 -15.97 -4.35
CA LEU A 82 -5.42 -16.97 -3.58
C LEU A 82 -5.96 -17.11 -2.16
N ASP A 83 -6.40 -16.04 -1.56
CA ASP A 83 -6.85 -16.08 -0.17
C ASP A 83 -8.21 -15.41 0.06
N GLY A 84 -8.79 -14.82 -0.98
CA GLY A 84 -10.07 -14.16 -0.87
C GLY A 84 -10.06 -12.86 -0.08
N ASN A 85 -8.89 -12.34 0.23
CA ASN A 85 -8.78 -11.12 1.01
C ASN A 85 -8.64 -9.90 0.13
N ARG A 86 -9.15 -8.77 0.62
CA ARG A 86 -9.06 -7.51 -0.09
C ARG A 86 -7.66 -6.93 -0.02
N ARG A 87 -7.19 -6.44 -1.15
CA ARG A 87 -5.93 -5.70 -1.23
C ARG A 87 -6.15 -4.38 -1.91
N ILE A 88 -5.35 -3.40 -1.53
CA ILE A 88 -5.32 -2.12 -2.23
C ILE A 88 -3.89 -1.81 -2.65
N GLY A 89 -3.79 -1.14 -3.78
CA GLY A 89 -2.53 -0.57 -4.21
C GLY A 89 -2.54 0.91 -3.89
N VAL A 90 -1.45 1.40 -3.36
CA VAL A 90 -1.33 2.82 -3.01
C VAL A 90 -0.07 3.39 -3.62
N LYS A 91 -0.13 4.65 -3.97
CA LYS A 91 0.99 5.42 -4.46
C LYS A 91 1.32 6.48 -3.43
N LEU A 92 2.57 6.49 -2.98
CA LEU A 92 2.99 7.51 -2.01
C LEU A 92 3.08 8.85 -2.71
N LEU A 93 2.56 9.87 -2.04
CA LEU A 93 2.54 11.22 -2.60
C LEU A 93 3.82 11.99 -2.31
N ASP A 94 4.62 11.51 -1.36
CA ASP A 94 5.90 12.12 -1.04
C ASP A 94 6.98 11.61 -1.97
N ALA A 95 7.78 12.53 -2.52
CA ALA A 95 8.83 12.18 -3.46
C ALA A 95 9.91 11.27 -2.84
N ASN A 96 10.09 11.33 -1.53
CA ASN A 96 11.06 10.50 -0.83
C ASN A 96 10.52 9.11 -0.50
N GLY A 97 9.25 8.86 -0.75
CA GLY A 97 8.65 7.56 -0.53
C GLY A 97 8.64 7.16 0.94
N TRP A 98 8.93 5.90 1.19
CA TRP A 98 8.84 5.34 2.54
C TRP A 98 9.82 5.96 3.53
N PHE A 99 10.83 6.62 3.06
CA PHE A 99 11.89 7.17 3.90
C PHE A 99 11.80 8.68 4.00
N ALA A 100 10.62 9.23 3.76
CA ALA A 100 10.38 10.65 3.92
C ALA A 100 10.51 11.04 5.38
N GLU A 101 11.09 12.19 5.59
CA GLU A 101 11.33 12.71 6.93
C GLU A 101 10.38 13.85 7.25
#